data_ab6cf0868789e5176363247346e6bc84
#
_entry.id   ab6cf0868789e5176363247346e6bc84
#
_cell.length_a   1.000
_cell.length_b   1.000
_cell.length_c   1.000
_cell.angle_alpha   90.00
_cell.angle_beta   90.00
_cell.angle_gamma   90.00
#
_symmetry.space_group_name_H-M   'P 1'
#
loop_
_entity.id
_entity.type
_entity.pdbx_description
1 polymer ?
#
loop_
_entity_poly.entity_id
_entity_poly.type
_entity_poly.pdbx_seq_one_letter_code
_entity_poly.pdbx_strand_id
1 'polypeptide(L)'
;WMLHYFYLTATGKFTGLDADQVGGVFNEMLSQPLVMAFWMIVVVAIGIFVCSRGLQNGLEKITKVMMIALLAIMVVLAINSIMMDGAAEGLKFYLIPDFERMKELGIGYTIVTAMNQAFFTLSLGIGAMAIFGSYIGKERSLLGESANIAILDTFVAIVSGLIIFPACFTFGVSPTSGPS
;
A
#
# COMPACT_ATOMS: atom_id res chain seq x y z
N TRP A 1 -3.68 -9.75 -9.34
CA TRP A 1 -2.75 -10.62 -8.61
C TRP A 1 -2.98 -10.61 -7.09
N MET A 2 -3.26 -9.47 -6.45
CA MET A 2 -3.47 -9.37 -4.98
C MET A 2 -4.54 -10.33 -4.45
N LEU A 3 -5.72 -10.44 -5.11
CA LEU A 3 -6.75 -11.40 -4.69
C LEU A 3 -6.30 -12.85 -4.84
N HIS A 4 -5.49 -13.16 -5.85
CA HIS A 4 -4.91 -14.49 -6.01
C HIS A 4 -3.93 -14.81 -4.88
N TYR A 5 -3.07 -13.85 -4.52
CA TYR A 5 -2.17 -14.02 -3.36
C TYR A 5 -2.93 -14.20 -2.05
N PHE A 6 -3.98 -13.41 -1.84
CA PHE A 6 -4.87 -13.61 -0.69
C PHE A 6 -5.44 -15.03 -0.65
N TYR A 7 -5.91 -15.55 -1.79
CA TYR A 7 -6.41 -16.91 -1.89
C TYR A 7 -5.32 -17.96 -1.58
N LEU A 8 -4.11 -17.78 -2.12
CA LEU A 8 -2.98 -18.68 -1.85
C LEU A 8 -2.56 -18.65 -0.38
N THR A 9 -2.55 -17.48 0.24
CA THR A 9 -2.25 -17.32 1.67
C THR A 9 -3.32 -17.98 2.53
N ALA A 10 -4.60 -17.74 2.22
CA ALA A 10 -5.73 -18.33 2.95
C ALA A 10 -5.78 -19.86 2.84
N THR A 11 -5.31 -20.42 1.72
CA THR A 11 -5.21 -21.87 1.51
C THR A 11 -3.94 -22.50 2.08
N GLY A 12 -3.06 -21.69 2.72
CA GLY A 12 -1.83 -22.16 3.36
C GLY A 12 -0.72 -22.58 2.39
N LYS A 13 -0.79 -22.16 1.11
CA LYS A 13 0.22 -22.55 0.11
C LYS A 13 1.64 -22.04 0.40
N PHE A 14 1.74 -20.99 1.20
CA PHE A 14 3.04 -20.42 1.60
C PHE A 14 3.62 -21.03 2.88
N THR A 15 2.90 -21.94 3.53
CA THR A 15 3.34 -22.55 4.79
C THR A 15 4.55 -23.44 4.55
N GLY A 16 5.69 -23.09 5.17
CA GLY A 16 6.94 -23.87 5.07
C GLY A 16 7.78 -23.58 3.82
N LEU A 17 7.43 -22.56 3.04
CA LEU A 17 8.24 -22.10 1.91
C LEU A 17 9.31 -21.11 2.38
N ASP A 18 10.49 -21.17 1.78
CA ASP A 18 11.57 -20.21 1.92
C ASP A 18 11.31 -18.95 1.04
N ALA A 19 12.01 -17.83 1.32
CA ALA A 19 11.84 -16.55 0.62
C ALA A 19 12.01 -16.69 -0.91
N ASP A 20 13.01 -17.44 -1.35
CA ASP A 20 13.25 -17.70 -2.77
C ASP A 20 12.12 -18.50 -3.43
N GLN A 21 11.55 -19.45 -2.71
CA GLN A 21 10.41 -20.25 -3.18
C GLN A 21 9.13 -19.41 -3.30
N VAL A 22 8.91 -18.48 -2.38
CA VAL A 22 7.79 -17.52 -2.45
C VAL A 22 7.93 -16.61 -3.67
N GLY A 23 9.14 -16.12 -3.96
CA GLY A 23 9.43 -15.38 -5.19
C GLY A 23 9.17 -16.22 -6.46
N GLY A 24 9.48 -17.53 -6.42
CA GLY A 24 9.16 -18.48 -7.48
C GLY A 24 7.68 -18.59 -7.77
N VAL A 25 6.83 -18.63 -6.73
CA VAL A 25 5.36 -18.66 -6.86
C VAL A 25 4.84 -17.40 -7.56
N PHE A 26 5.45 -16.24 -7.31
CA PHE A 26 5.08 -15.00 -8.01
C PHE A 26 5.38 -15.08 -9.51
N ASN A 27 6.57 -15.52 -9.88
CA ASN A 27 6.96 -15.68 -11.28
C ASN A 27 6.11 -16.73 -12.01
N GLU A 28 5.77 -17.85 -11.34
CA GLU A 28 4.88 -18.87 -11.87
C GLU A 28 3.49 -18.31 -12.15
N MET A 29 2.95 -17.52 -11.20
CA MET A 29 1.65 -16.86 -11.37
C MET A 29 1.65 -15.90 -12.57
N LEU A 30 2.71 -15.11 -12.75
CA LEU A 30 2.83 -14.20 -13.90
C LEU A 30 2.92 -14.94 -15.25
N SER A 31 3.44 -16.16 -15.24
CA SER A 31 3.54 -17.01 -16.44
C SER A 31 2.20 -17.65 -16.84
N GLN A 32 1.15 -17.54 -16.03
CA GLN A 32 -0.17 -18.14 -16.26
C GLN A 32 -1.22 -17.09 -16.67
N PRO A 33 -1.31 -16.69 -17.94
CA PRO A 33 -2.16 -15.60 -18.39
C PRO A 33 -3.65 -15.85 -18.16
N LEU A 34 -4.10 -17.11 -18.23
CA LEU A 34 -5.50 -17.47 -18.00
C LEU A 34 -5.92 -17.27 -16.54
N VAL A 35 -5.06 -17.60 -15.59
CA VAL A 35 -5.30 -17.39 -14.17
C VAL A 35 -5.33 -15.90 -13.86
N MET A 36 -4.42 -15.12 -14.42
CA MET A 36 -4.39 -13.67 -14.30
C MET A 36 -5.64 -13.01 -14.87
N ALA A 37 -6.07 -13.46 -16.07
CA ALA A 37 -7.29 -12.97 -16.71
C ALA A 37 -8.54 -13.29 -15.88
N PHE A 38 -8.64 -14.49 -15.32
CA PHE A 38 -9.75 -14.87 -14.43
C PHE A 38 -9.85 -13.93 -13.23
N TRP A 39 -8.75 -13.72 -12.51
CA TRP A 39 -8.76 -12.83 -11.35
C TRP A 39 -9.01 -11.36 -11.72
N MET A 40 -8.56 -10.93 -12.89
CA MET A 40 -8.88 -9.59 -13.42
C MET A 40 -10.39 -9.43 -13.64
N ILE A 41 -11.03 -10.41 -14.28
CA ILE A 41 -12.49 -10.40 -14.52
C ILE A 41 -13.24 -10.35 -13.18
N VAL A 42 -12.82 -11.13 -12.19
CA VAL A 42 -13.44 -11.14 -10.85
C VAL A 42 -13.37 -9.76 -10.21
N VAL A 43 -12.19 -9.11 -10.23
CA VAL A 43 -12.02 -7.76 -9.65
C VAL A 43 -12.90 -6.73 -10.38
N VAL A 44 -12.92 -6.77 -11.71
CA VAL A 44 -13.73 -5.85 -12.53
C VAL A 44 -15.23 -6.07 -12.27
N ALA A 45 -15.67 -7.31 -12.18
CA ALA A 45 -17.06 -7.65 -11.88
C ALA A 45 -17.49 -7.12 -10.50
N ILE A 46 -16.64 -7.31 -9.47
CA ILE A 46 -16.88 -6.75 -8.13
C ILE A 46 -16.94 -5.21 -8.20
N GLY A 47 -16.02 -4.57 -8.91
CA GLY A 47 -16.00 -3.11 -9.09
C GLY A 47 -17.28 -2.61 -9.75
N ILE A 48 -17.70 -3.23 -10.84
CA ILE A 48 -18.97 -2.88 -11.54
C ILE A 48 -20.16 -3.06 -10.60
N PHE A 49 -20.21 -4.17 -9.87
CA PHE A 49 -21.30 -4.43 -8.91
C PHE A 49 -21.37 -3.35 -7.82
N VAL A 50 -20.24 -2.96 -7.24
CA VAL A 50 -20.19 -1.91 -6.22
C VAL A 50 -20.63 -0.56 -6.79
N CYS A 51 -20.11 -0.20 -7.97
CA CYS A 51 -20.48 1.06 -8.64
C CYS A 51 -21.95 1.10 -9.06
N SER A 52 -22.55 -0.05 -9.43
CA SER A 52 -23.96 -0.13 -9.80
C SER A 52 -24.93 0.18 -8.65
N ARG A 53 -24.47 0.05 -7.40
CA ARG A 53 -25.24 0.40 -6.20
C ARG A 53 -25.30 1.89 -5.91
N GLY A 54 -24.62 2.70 -6.72
CA GLY A 54 -24.55 4.17 -6.57
C GLY A 54 -23.45 4.63 -5.61
N LEU A 55 -23.17 5.95 -5.64
CA LEU A 55 -22.04 6.54 -4.93
C LEU A 55 -22.20 6.47 -3.41
N GLN A 56 -23.35 6.94 -2.89
CA GLN A 56 -23.58 7.06 -1.45
C GLN A 56 -23.86 5.72 -0.77
N ASN A 57 -24.72 4.89 -1.36
CA ASN A 57 -25.12 3.62 -0.76
C ASN A 57 -24.22 2.43 -1.09
N GLY A 58 -23.44 2.53 -2.18
CA GLY A 58 -22.52 1.48 -2.60
C GLY A 58 -21.08 1.81 -2.25
N LEU A 59 -20.50 2.73 -3.01
CA LEU A 59 -19.06 3.01 -2.95
C LEU A 59 -18.64 3.56 -1.57
N GLU A 60 -19.31 4.61 -1.08
CA GLU A 60 -18.94 5.29 0.17
C GLU A 60 -19.02 4.34 1.37
N LYS A 61 -20.13 3.60 1.49
CA LYS A 61 -20.33 2.68 2.63
C LYS A 61 -19.34 1.55 2.64
N ILE A 62 -19.09 0.92 1.48
CA ILE A 62 -18.14 -0.19 1.37
C ILE A 62 -16.72 0.32 1.62
N THR A 63 -16.33 1.43 1.01
CA THR A 63 -15.00 2.01 1.20
C THR A 63 -14.74 2.39 2.65
N LYS A 64 -15.72 2.98 3.34
CA LYS A 64 -15.59 3.32 4.76
C LYS A 64 -15.32 2.09 5.64
N VAL A 65 -16.07 1.01 5.44
CA VAL A 65 -15.86 -0.24 6.19
C VAL A 65 -14.51 -0.84 5.88
N MET A 66 -14.13 -0.89 4.58
CA MET A 66 -12.83 -1.42 4.15
C MET A 66 -11.67 -0.60 4.69
N MET A 67 -11.77 0.73 4.72
CA MET A 67 -10.70 1.59 5.26
C MET A 67 -10.52 1.41 6.77
N ILE A 68 -11.62 1.29 7.53
CA ILE A 68 -11.53 1.03 8.97
C ILE A 68 -10.88 -0.35 9.21
N ALA A 69 -11.29 -1.37 8.47
CA ALA A 69 -10.70 -2.71 8.57
C ALA A 69 -9.21 -2.68 8.19
N LEU A 70 -8.84 -1.97 7.12
CA LEU A 70 -7.46 -1.80 6.70
C LEU A 70 -6.61 -1.15 7.80
N LEU A 71 -7.06 -0.03 8.36
CA LEU A 71 -6.35 0.66 9.44
C LEU A 71 -6.18 -0.23 10.68
N ALA A 72 -7.21 -0.99 11.06
CA ALA A 72 -7.13 -1.93 12.17
C ALA A 72 -6.09 -3.04 11.92
N ILE A 73 -6.09 -3.64 10.73
CA ILE A 73 -5.10 -4.65 10.32
C ILE A 73 -3.69 -4.04 10.31
N MET A 74 -3.52 -2.83 9.76
CA MET A 74 -2.21 -2.16 9.72
C MET A 74 -1.66 -1.91 11.12
N VAL A 75 -2.49 -1.48 12.08
CA VAL A 75 -2.06 -1.28 13.47
C VAL A 75 -1.61 -2.59 14.10
N VAL A 76 -2.39 -3.67 13.91
CA VAL A 76 -2.03 -5.00 14.42
C VAL A 76 -0.72 -5.48 13.81
N LEU A 77 -0.54 -5.33 12.49
CA LEU A 77 0.68 -5.72 11.80
C LEU A 77 1.88 -4.87 12.23
N ALA A 78 1.70 -3.57 12.43
CA ALA A 78 2.77 -2.69 12.90
C ALA A 78 3.25 -3.09 14.30
N ILE A 79 2.33 -3.37 15.22
CA ILE A 79 2.67 -3.84 16.57
C ILE A 79 3.42 -5.18 16.48
N ASN A 80 2.91 -6.12 15.68
CA ASN A 80 3.55 -7.42 15.50
C ASN A 80 4.97 -7.26 14.91
N SER A 81 5.11 -6.44 13.86
CA SER A 81 6.40 -6.23 13.17
C SER A 81 7.46 -5.57 14.08
N ILE A 82 7.06 -4.63 14.93
CA ILE A 82 7.95 -3.97 15.90
C ILE A 82 8.40 -4.95 17.00
N MET A 83 7.57 -5.92 17.34
CA MET A 83 7.88 -6.94 18.38
C MET A 83 8.73 -8.10 17.87
N MET A 84 9.06 -8.16 16.58
CA MET A 84 9.87 -9.23 16.01
C MET A 84 11.35 -9.07 16.37
N ASP A 85 12.06 -10.18 16.48
CA ASP A 85 13.52 -10.19 16.70
C ASP A 85 14.21 -9.60 15.46
N GLY A 86 15.09 -8.61 15.66
CA GLY A 86 15.75 -7.89 14.57
C GLY A 86 15.01 -6.63 14.06
N ALA A 87 13.81 -6.36 14.56
CA ALA A 87 13.03 -5.18 14.18
C ALA A 87 13.78 -3.85 14.40
N ALA A 88 14.65 -3.78 15.42
CA ALA A 88 15.39 -2.56 15.76
C ALA A 88 16.28 -2.06 14.61
N GLU A 89 16.90 -2.93 13.85
CA GLU A 89 17.73 -2.55 12.69
C GLU A 89 16.87 -1.98 11.56
N GLY A 90 15.71 -2.61 11.28
CA GLY A 90 14.75 -2.12 10.29
C GLY A 90 14.16 -0.77 10.67
N LEU A 91 13.82 -0.57 11.95
CA LEU A 91 13.35 0.71 12.47
C LEU A 91 14.42 1.80 12.35
N LYS A 92 15.67 1.48 12.69
CA LYS A 92 16.80 2.40 12.55
C LYS A 92 17.01 2.79 11.08
N PHE A 93 16.96 1.83 10.18
CA PHE A 93 17.06 2.09 8.74
C PHE A 93 15.96 3.01 8.23
N TYR A 94 14.74 2.82 8.69
CA TYR A 94 13.58 3.59 8.23
C TYR A 94 13.48 5.00 8.83
N LEU A 95 13.74 5.12 10.15
CA LEU A 95 13.50 6.37 10.87
C LEU A 95 14.70 7.30 10.92
N ILE A 96 15.92 6.77 10.77
CA ILE A 96 17.11 7.61 10.81
C ILE A 96 17.52 8.01 9.39
N PRO A 97 17.43 9.30 9.05
CA PRO A 97 17.81 9.77 7.72
C PRO A 97 19.33 9.69 7.52
N ASP A 98 19.74 9.11 6.40
CA ASP A 98 21.13 9.05 5.96
C ASP A 98 21.45 10.26 5.06
N PHE A 99 21.96 11.32 5.67
CA PHE A 99 22.32 12.54 4.96
C PHE A 99 23.56 12.39 4.08
N GLU A 100 24.46 11.44 4.36
CA GLU A 100 25.63 11.20 3.53
C GLU A 100 25.20 10.56 2.20
N ARG A 101 24.38 9.54 2.26
CA ARG A 101 23.79 8.90 1.09
C ARG A 101 22.93 9.86 0.26
N MET A 102 22.20 10.77 0.91
CA MET A 102 21.43 11.80 0.24
C MET A 102 22.33 12.77 -0.53
N LYS A 103 23.52 13.11 -0.01
CA LYS A 103 24.50 13.95 -0.71
C LYS A 103 25.12 13.24 -1.89
N GLU A 104 25.45 11.95 -1.76
CA GLU A 104 26.00 11.12 -2.84
C GLU A 104 25.03 10.98 -4.02
N LEU A 105 23.75 10.74 -3.73
CA LEU A 105 22.70 10.66 -4.76
C LEU A 105 22.34 12.02 -5.38
N GLY A 106 22.68 13.11 -4.71
CA GLY A 106 22.33 14.47 -5.09
C GLY A 106 21.03 14.94 -4.42
N ILE A 107 21.12 16.03 -3.65
CA ILE A 107 20.00 16.61 -2.92
C ILE A 107 18.82 16.94 -3.85
N GLY A 108 19.12 17.54 -5.02
CA GLY A 108 18.09 17.87 -6.01
C GLY A 108 17.35 16.64 -6.53
N TYR A 109 18.06 15.55 -6.81
CA TYR A 109 17.46 14.29 -7.23
C TYR A 109 16.54 13.71 -6.16
N THR A 110 17.00 13.71 -4.91
CA THR A 110 16.23 13.21 -3.76
C THR A 110 14.92 14.00 -3.57
N ILE A 111 14.99 15.34 -3.66
CA ILE A 111 13.80 16.20 -3.54
C ILE A 111 12.82 15.93 -4.69
N VAL A 112 13.27 15.85 -5.92
CA VAL A 112 12.41 15.59 -7.09
C VAL A 112 11.74 14.20 -6.97
N THR A 113 12.48 13.19 -6.53
CA THR A 113 11.94 11.84 -6.34
C THR A 113 10.88 11.81 -5.23
N ALA A 114 11.13 12.47 -4.10
CA ALA A 114 10.16 12.59 -3.02
C ALA A 114 8.91 13.35 -3.47
N MET A 115 9.08 14.42 -4.22
CA MET A 115 7.97 15.20 -4.80
C MET A 115 7.13 14.34 -5.77
N ASN A 116 7.77 13.59 -6.67
CA ASN A 116 7.09 12.68 -7.58
C ASN A 116 6.29 11.62 -6.83
N GLN A 117 6.85 11.06 -5.75
CA GLN A 117 6.15 10.11 -4.90
C GLN A 117 4.92 10.74 -4.23
N ALA A 118 5.05 11.96 -3.70
CA ALA A 118 3.92 12.68 -3.10
C ALA A 118 2.82 12.98 -4.14
N PHE A 119 3.18 13.37 -5.35
CA PHE A 119 2.22 13.57 -6.45
C PHE A 119 1.49 12.27 -6.80
N PHE A 120 2.19 11.15 -6.80
CA PHE A 120 1.62 9.84 -7.11
C PHE A 120 0.66 9.36 -6.01
N THR A 121 1.06 9.41 -4.74
CA THR A 121 0.23 8.93 -3.61
C THR A 121 -1.02 9.77 -3.43
N LEU A 122 -0.91 11.08 -3.55
CA LEU A 122 -2.05 12.00 -3.46
C LEU A 122 -2.89 12.05 -4.75
N SER A 123 -2.56 11.24 -5.75
CA SER A 123 -3.26 11.19 -7.04
C SER A 123 -3.39 12.56 -7.73
N LEU A 124 -2.37 13.43 -7.59
CA LEU A 124 -2.36 14.74 -8.20
C LEU A 124 -2.12 14.60 -9.71
N GLY A 125 -2.82 15.40 -10.50
CA GLY A 125 -2.66 15.42 -11.96
C GLY A 125 -3.50 14.40 -12.74
N ILE A 126 -4.05 13.36 -12.12
CA ILE A 126 -4.92 12.37 -12.78
C ILE A 126 -6.40 12.79 -12.83
N GLY A 127 -6.74 13.94 -12.29
CA GLY A 127 -8.14 14.42 -12.25
C GLY A 127 -9.02 13.75 -11.22
N ALA A 128 -8.58 12.67 -10.57
CA ALA A 128 -9.37 11.95 -9.56
C ALA A 128 -9.78 12.85 -8.39
N MET A 129 -8.84 13.64 -7.88
CA MET A 129 -9.12 14.58 -6.79
C MET A 129 -10.09 15.70 -7.20
N ALA A 130 -10.07 16.14 -8.45
CA ALA A 130 -11.04 17.11 -8.98
C ALA A 130 -12.44 16.50 -9.02
N ILE A 131 -12.58 15.24 -9.44
CA ILE A 131 -13.84 14.52 -9.44
C ILE A 131 -14.37 14.37 -8.00
N PHE A 132 -13.57 13.90 -7.07
CA PHE A 132 -13.98 13.78 -5.66
C PHE A 132 -14.33 15.15 -5.05
N GLY A 133 -13.55 16.19 -5.36
CA GLY A 133 -13.83 17.56 -4.93
C GLY A 133 -15.17 18.10 -5.43
N SER A 134 -15.64 17.65 -6.59
CA SER A 134 -16.94 18.06 -7.14
C SER A 134 -18.14 17.51 -6.34
N TYR A 135 -17.95 16.44 -5.59
CA TYR A 135 -18.98 15.84 -4.72
C TYR A 135 -19.00 16.40 -3.30
N ILE A 136 -18.02 17.22 -2.94
CA ILE A 136 -17.97 17.84 -1.60
C ILE A 136 -19.06 18.92 -1.51
N GLY A 137 -19.92 18.81 -0.49
CA GLY A 137 -20.95 19.78 -0.21
C GLY A 137 -20.39 21.16 0.15
N LYS A 138 -21.16 22.23 -0.12
CA LYS A 138 -20.76 23.62 0.15
C LYS A 138 -20.49 23.93 1.63
N GLU A 139 -20.89 23.04 2.52
CA GLU A 139 -20.71 23.15 3.97
C GLU A 139 -19.28 22.79 4.43
N ARG A 140 -18.49 22.14 3.56
CA ARG A 140 -17.14 21.69 3.86
C ARG A 140 -16.08 22.55 3.18
N SER A 141 -15.00 22.85 3.90
CA SER A 141 -13.86 23.58 3.34
C SER A 141 -12.96 22.64 2.52
N LEU A 142 -12.74 22.97 1.26
CA LEU A 142 -11.81 22.21 0.40
C LEU A 142 -10.39 22.14 0.98
N LEU A 143 -9.92 23.23 1.60
CA LEU A 143 -8.61 23.26 2.24
C LEU A 143 -8.54 22.30 3.43
N GLY A 144 -9.59 22.28 4.27
CA GLY A 144 -9.67 21.37 5.40
C GLY A 144 -9.66 19.90 4.97
N GLU A 145 -10.45 19.55 3.96
CA GLU A 145 -10.50 18.20 3.43
C GLU A 145 -9.17 17.79 2.77
N SER A 146 -8.53 18.71 2.04
CA SER A 146 -7.20 18.44 1.46
C SER A 146 -6.13 18.20 2.53
N ALA A 147 -6.14 18.98 3.62
CA ALA A 147 -5.24 18.78 4.74
C ALA A 147 -5.47 17.42 5.43
N ASN A 148 -6.72 17.05 5.66
CA ASN A 148 -7.09 15.76 6.23
C ASN A 148 -6.61 14.58 5.35
N ILE A 149 -6.79 14.68 4.04
CA ILE A 149 -6.32 13.67 3.10
C ILE A 149 -4.80 13.53 3.17
N ALA A 150 -4.05 14.64 3.12
CA ALA A 150 -2.59 14.63 3.19
C ALA A 150 -2.09 14.04 4.52
N ILE A 151 -2.72 14.37 5.65
CA ILE A 151 -2.36 13.82 6.97
C ILE A 151 -2.62 12.32 7.03
N LEU A 152 -3.78 11.87 6.56
CA LEU A 152 -4.13 10.44 6.56
C LEU A 152 -3.23 9.64 5.64
N ASP A 153 -2.94 10.15 4.43
CA ASP A 153 -2.03 9.51 3.48
C ASP A 153 -0.62 9.36 4.08
N THR A 154 -0.10 10.43 4.66
CA THR A 154 1.20 10.42 5.35
C THR A 154 1.21 9.44 6.52
N PHE A 155 0.15 9.41 7.33
CA PHE A 155 0.02 8.47 8.44
C PHE A 155 0.07 7.01 7.96
N VAL A 156 -0.72 6.67 6.94
CA VAL A 156 -0.74 5.32 6.35
C VAL A 156 0.64 4.96 5.77
N ALA A 157 1.31 5.89 5.11
CA ALA A 157 2.64 5.67 4.56
C ALA A 157 3.67 5.37 5.66
N ILE A 158 3.66 6.14 6.76
CA ILE A 158 4.54 5.91 7.91
C ILE A 158 4.27 4.55 8.55
N VAL A 159 3.01 4.21 8.80
CA VAL A 159 2.65 2.92 9.40
C VAL A 159 3.02 1.75 8.49
N SER A 160 2.85 1.89 7.18
CA SER A 160 3.28 0.88 6.21
C SER A 160 4.79 0.64 6.26
N GLY A 161 5.59 1.70 6.37
CA GLY A 161 7.04 1.58 6.55
C GLY A 161 7.41 0.88 7.87
N LEU A 162 6.69 1.16 8.96
CA LEU A 162 6.89 0.48 10.25
C LEU A 162 6.54 -1.03 10.20
N ILE A 163 5.73 -1.46 9.24
CA ILE A 163 5.44 -2.87 9.01
C ILE A 163 6.53 -3.52 8.15
N ILE A 164 6.85 -2.90 7.01
CA ILE A 164 7.65 -3.50 5.96
C ILE A 164 9.14 -3.58 6.37
N PHE A 165 9.74 -2.47 6.80
CA PHE A 165 11.17 -2.44 7.06
C PHE A 165 11.61 -3.37 8.18
N PRO A 166 10.98 -3.41 9.37
CA PRO A 166 11.34 -4.38 10.39
C PRO A 166 11.17 -5.82 9.91
N ALA A 167 10.11 -6.12 9.17
CA ALA A 167 9.89 -7.46 8.62
C ALA A 167 10.99 -7.85 7.63
N CYS A 168 11.41 -6.96 6.72
CA CYS A 168 12.50 -7.22 5.80
C CYS A 168 13.79 -7.59 6.51
N PHE A 169 14.17 -6.84 7.55
CA PHE A 169 15.39 -7.11 8.33
C PHE A 169 15.29 -8.39 9.14
N THR A 170 14.12 -8.69 9.71
CA THR A 170 13.89 -9.94 10.46
C THR A 170 14.02 -11.17 9.57
N PHE A 171 13.47 -11.12 8.35
CA PHE A 171 13.52 -12.25 7.41
C PHE A 171 14.74 -12.24 6.47
N GLY A 172 15.65 -11.28 6.61
CA GLY A 172 16.85 -11.18 5.76
C GLY A 172 16.56 -10.85 4.29
N VAL A 173 15.40 -10.26 4.01
CA VAL A 173 14.98 -9.84 2.66
C VAL A 173 15.47 -8.42 2.41
N SER A 174 16.04 -8.16 1.22
CA SER A 174 16.46 -6.80 0.87
C SER A 174 15.26 -5.86 0.79
N PRO A 175 15.31 -4.68 1.45
CA PRO A 175 14.24 -3.69 1.38
C PRO A 175 13.97 -3.17 -0.04
N THR A 176 14.88 -3.41 -0.98
CA THR A 176 14.81 -2.97 -2.38
C THR A 176 14.33 -4.05 -3.34
N SER A 177 14.02 -5.26 -2.87
CA SER A 177 13.64 -6.41 -3.71
C SER A 177 12.31 -6.24 -4.44
N GLY A 178 11.47 -5.28 -4.04
CA GLY A 178 10.14 -5.11 -4.62
C GLY A 178 9.17 -6.22 -4.23
N PRO A 179 8.14 -6.51 -5.05
CA PRO A 179 7.09 -7.48 -4.76
C PRO A 179 7.48 -8.94 -5.06
N SER A 180 8.72 -9.21 -5.42
CA SER A 180 9.23 -10.56 -5.72
C SER A 180 9.74 -11.26 -4.47
#